data_72c0380c63d22716d59eea25d7663574
#
_entry.id   72c0380c63d22716d59eea25d7663574
#
_cell.length_a   1.000
_cell.length_b   1.000
_cell.length_c   1.000
_cell.angle_alpha   90.00
_cell.angle_beta   90.00
_cell.angle_gamma   90.00
#
_symmetry.space_group_name_H-M   'P 1'
#
loop_
_entity.id
_entity.type
_entity.pdbx_description
1 polymer ?
#
loop_
_entity_poly.entity_id
_entity_poly.type
_entity_poly.pdbx_seq_one_letter_code
_entity_poly.pdbx_strand_id
1 'polypeptide(L)'
;MLTIASSARISPLADIEDSVRDSHIIIEDDVVIDAFVKLKPSGGSGDVLIGRGTVINSGCVLYTGNGIRIGHNVLIAANCTLAPTNHAFTDPNRLIRDQGFQASRGGIVIGDDVWIGANCVLLDGTMIGAGSVIGAASLLRGTLPPYFLAAGTPATVRGWRGQQR
;
A
#
# COMPACT_ATOMS: atom_id res chain seq x y z
N MET A 1 -1.74 -11.44 13.92
CA MET A 1 -2.87 -11.02 14.79
C MET A 1 -3.56 -9.82 14.17
N LEU A 2 -4.87 -9.91 13.93
CA LEU A 2 -5.70 -8.83 13.40
C LEU A 2 -6.35 -8.03 14.56
N THR A 3 -6.15 -6.72 14.55
CA THR A 3 -6.76 -5.78 15.49
C THR A 3 -7.49 -4.69 14.71
N ILE A 4 -8.78 -4.51 14.99
CA ILE A 4 -9.65 -3.55 14.32
C ILE A 4 -10.29 -2.66 15.37
N ALA A 5 -10.14 -1.34 15.24
CA ALA A 5 -10.78 -0.38 16.11
C ALA A 5 -12.31 -0.43 15.94
N SER A 6 -13.04 -0.22 17.02
CA SER A 6 -14.52 -0.33 17.04
C SER A 6 -15.22 0.72 16.17
N SER A 7 -14.58 1.85 15.90
CA SER A 7 -15.08 2.91 15.01
C SER A 7 -14.77 2.69 13.53
N ALA A 8 -13.92 1.71 13.20
CA ALA A 8 -13.61 1.39 11.80
C ALA A 8 -14.85 0.82 11.09
N ARG A 9 -15.04 1.25 9.85
CA ARG A 9 -16.13 0.81 8.97
C ARG A 9 -15.59 -0.07 7.86
N ILE A 10 -15.81 -1.36 7.98
CA ILE A 10 -15.35 -2.34 7.01
C ILE A 10 -16.57 -2.92 6.28
N SER A 11 -16.55 -2.84 4.95
CA SER A 11 -17.57 -3.47 4.12
C SER A 11 -17.65 -4.97 4.39
N PRO A 12 -18.85 -5.55 4.53
CA PRO A 12 -19.00 -7.01 4.65
C PRO A 12 -18.55 -7.77 3.40
N LEU A 13 -18.29 -7.07 2.29
CA LEU A 13 -17.73 -7.63 1.06
C LEU A 13 -16.20 -7.45 0.96
N ALA A 14 -15.55 -6.88 1.96
CA ALA A 14 -14.09 -6.87 2.03
C ALA A 14 -13.57 -8.23 2.52
N ASP A 15 -12.41 -8.63 2.01
CA ASP A 15 -11.75 -9.90 2.32
C ASP A 15 -10.43 -9.60 3.07
N ILE A 16 -10.52 -9.59 4.40
CA ILE A 16 -9.38 -9.31 5.29
C ILE A 16 -9.00 -10.60 5.99
N GLU A 17 -7.84 -11.14 5.66
CA GLU A 17 -7.30 -12.35 6.26
C GLU A 17 -6.39 -12.01 7.44
N ASP A 18 -6.55 -12.73 8.56
CA ASP A 18 -5.60 -12.64 9.68
C ASP A 18 -4.25 -13.27 9.30
N SER A 19 -3.21 -12.82 9.97
CA SER A 19 -1.86 -13.32 9.74
C SER A 19 -1.70 -14.76 10.23
N VAL A 20 -1.07 -15.57 9.39
CA VAL A 20 -0.62 -16.93 9.73
C VAL A 20 0.91 -17.01 9.98
N ARG A 21 1.60 -15.85 10.05
CA ARG A 21 3.06 -15.74 10.15
C ARG A 21 3.52 -14.75 11.22
N ASP A 22 2.76 -14.64 12.31
CA ASP A 22 3.05 -13.78 13.45
C ASP A 22 3.14 -12.26 13.14
N SER A 23 2.73 -11.82 11.95
CA SER A 23 2.61 -10.40 11.64
C SER A 23 1.35 -9.80 12.27
N HIS A 24 1.42 -8.49 12.54
CA HIS A 24 0.30 -7.73 13.07
C HIS A 24 -0.39 -6.96 11.95
N ILE A 25 -1.72 -6.99 11.96
CA ILE A 25 -2.57 -6.16 11.09
C ILE A 25 -3.38 -5.28 12.01
N ILE A 26 -3.11 -3.98 11.98
CA ILE A 26 -3.74 -2.99 12.85
C ILE A 26 -4.52 -2.00 11.98
N ILE A 27 -5.83 -1.93 12.22
CA ILE A 27 -6.74 -0.99 11.57
C ILE A 27 -7.25 -0.05 12.66
N GLU A 28 -6.83 1.22 12.57
CA GLU A 28 -7.12 2.23 13.58
C GLU A 28 -8.55 2.82 13.45
N ASP A 29 -8.85 3.77 14.34
CA ASP A 29 -10.15 4.44 14.43
C ASP A 29 -10.54 5.13 13.12
N ASP A 30 -11.85 5.16 12.85
CA ASP A 30 -12.47 5.86 11.72
C ASP A 30 -11.94 5.46 10.33
N VAL A 31 -11.18 4.37 10.23
CA VAL A 31 -10.77 3.81 8.94
C VAL A 31 -12.00 3.29 8.20
N VAL A 32 -12.04 3.55 6.90
CA VAL A 32 -13.07 3.03 5.99
C VAL A 32 -12.44 2.09 4.98
N ILE A 33 -12.89 0.84 4.95
CA ILE A 33 -12.51 -0.16 3.95
C ILE A 33 -13.75 -0.56 3.17
N ASP A 34 -13.74 -0.25 1.87
CA ASP A 34 -14.87 -0.44 0.99
C ASP A 34 -14.95 -1.88 0.45
N ALA A 35 -16.00 -2.16 -0.34
CA ALA A 35 -16.27 -3.48 -0.91
C ALA A 35 -15.11 -3.98 -1.79
N PHE A 36 -14.89 -5.30 -1.75
CA PHE A 36 -13.90 -6.00 -2.58
C PHE A 36 -12.44 -5.60 -2.33
N VAL A 37 -12.16 -4.86 -1.26
CA VAL A 37 -10.78 -4.67 -0.79
C VAL A 37 -10.28 -6.00 -0.25
N LYS A 38 -9.05 -6.38 -0.65
CA LYS A 38 -8.38 -7.59 -0.16
C LYS A 38 -7.12 -7.22 0.61
N LEU A 39 -7.03 -7.74 1.83
CA LEU A 39 -5.81 -7.69 2.62
C LEU A 39 -5.34 -9.13 2.85
N LYS A 40 -4.20 -9.48 2.23
CA LYS A 40 -3.69 -10.85 2.15
C LYS A 40 -2.31 -10.97 2.81
N PRO A 41 -2.16 -11.74 3.91
CA PRO A 41 -0.86 -12.00 4.52
C PRO A 41 -0.04 -12.97 3.66
N SER A 42 0.59 -12.46 2.64
CA SER A 42 1.40 -13.24 1.70
C SER A 42 2.74 -12.59 1.39
N GLY A 43 3.74 -13.43 1.09
CA GLY A 43 5.05 -12.97 0.62
C GLY A 43 6.04 -12.53 1.69
N GLY A 44 5.70 -12.66 2.98
CA GLY A 44 6.57 -12.26 4.09
C GLY A 44 5.86 -12.25 5.43
N SER A 45 6.49 -11.66 6.43
CA SER A 45 5.98 -11.52 7.81
C SER A 45 5.89 -10.04 8.24
N GLY A 46 5.84 -9.12 7.29
CA GLY A 46 5.73 -7.69 7.60
C GLY A 46 4.37 -7.30 8.17
N ASP A 47 4.39 -6.35 9.09
CA ASP A 47 3.18 -5.82 9.71
C ASP A 47 2.42 -4.88 8.76
N VAL A 48 1.11 -4.76 8.97
CA VAL A 48 0.26 -3.78 8.31
C VAL A 48 -0.33 -2.83 9.34
N LEU A 49 -0.07 -1.54 9.16
CA LEU A 49 -0.72 -0.49 9.94
C LEU A 49 -1.51 0.42 9.00
N ILE A 50 -2.80 0.59 9.30
CA ILE A 50 -3.68 1.53 8.60
C ILE A 50 -4.12 2.59 9.60
N GLY A 51 -3.59 3.80 9.43
CA GLY A 51 -3.77 4.92 10.34
C GLY A 51 -5.17 5.52 10.28
N ARG A 52 -5.56 6.16 11.37
CA ARG A 52 -6.89 6.72 11.62
C ARG A 52 -7.40 7.60 10.47
N GLY A 53 -8.70 7.48 10.18
CA GLY A 53 -9.39 8.30 9.18
C GLY A 53 -9.02 7.98 7.74
N THR A 54 -8.22 6.95 7.50
CA THR A 54 -7.84 6.52 6.16
C THR A 54 -8.99 5.83 5.45
N VAL A 55 -9.15 6.11 4.17
CA VAL A 55 -10.16 5.50 3.30
C VAL A 55 -9.49 4.68 2.21
N ILE A 56 -9.86 3.40 2.12
CA ILE A 56 -9.42 2.49 1.07
C ILE A 56 -10.64 2.09 0.25
N ASN A 57 -10.71 2.61 -0.98
CA ASN A 57 -11.84 2.39 -1.88
C ASN A 57 -11.82 1.00 -2.51
N SER A 58 -12.95 0.68 -3.16
CA SER A 58 -13.27 -0.65 -3.69
C SER A 58 -12.18 -1.27 -4.55
N GLY A 59 -12.01 -2.58 -4.42
CA GLY A 59 -11.15 -3.39 -5.27
C GLY A 59 -9.65 -3.22 -5.04
N CYS A 60 -9.24 -2.48 -4.03
CA CYS A 60 -7.81 -2.39 -3.67
C CYS A 60 -7.29 -3.73 -3.13
N VAL A 61 -6.03 -4.05 -3.44
CA VAL A 61 -5.36 -5.26 -2.96
C VAL A 61 -4.09 -4.87 -2.20
N LEU A 62 -4.00 -5.32 -0.95
CA LEU A 62 -2.85 -5.11 -0.07
C LEU A 62 -2.24 -6.48 0.28
N TYR A 63 -1.04 -6.74 -0.24
CA TYR A 63 -0.23 -7.89 0.19
C TYR A 63 0.67 -7.46 1.34
N THR A 64 0.70 -8.19 2.44
CA THR A 64 1.51 -7.76 3.60
C THR A 64 3.00 -7.77 3.32
N GLY A 65 3.50 -8.82 2.69
CA GLY A 65 4.87 -8.95 2.22
C GLY A 65 5.92 -8.49 3.23
N ASN A 66 6.69 -7.47 2.84
CA ASN A 66 7.70 -6.83 3.69
C ASN A 66 7.14 -5.71 4.59
N GLY A 67 5.82 -5.60 4.69
CA GLY A 67 5.12 -4.64 5.53
C GLY A 67 4.53 -3.46 4.76
N ILE A 68 3.41 -2.93 5.29
CA ILE A 68 2.73 -1.74 4.78
C ILE A 68 2.41 -0.84 5.97
N ARG A 69 2.86 0.39 5.90
CA ARG A 69 2.49 1.44 6.87
C ARG A 69 1.78 2.56 6.13
N ILE A 70 0.52 2.77 6.46
CA ILE A 70 -0.32 3.86 5.93
C ILE A 70 -0.59 4.82 7.07
N GLY A 71 -0.28 6.08 6.88
CA GLY A 71 -0.50 7.16 7.84
C GLY A 71 -1.98 7.49 8.04
N HIS A 72 -2.24 8.63 8.66
CA HIS A 72 -3.59 9.11 8.97
C HIS A 72 -4.20 9.88 7.79
N ASN A 73 -5.53 9.82 7.67
CA ASN A 73 -6.30 10.58 6.68
C ASN A 73 -5.84 10.37 5.23
N VAL A 74 -5.34 9.20 4.90
CA VAL A 74 -4.93 8.83 3.54
C VAL A 74 -6.15 8.46 2.72
N LEU A 75 -6.19 8.89 1.46
CA LEU A 75 -7.22 8.50 0.51
C LEU A 75 -6.61 7.61 -0.57
N ILE A 76 -7.00 6.36 -0.62
CA ILE A 76 -6.61 5.41 -1.66
C ILE A 76 -7.82 5.14 -2.55
N ALA A 77 -7.77 5.60 -3.80
CA ALA A 77 -8.83 5.39 -4.77
C ALA A 77 -8.91 3.93 -5.23
N ALA A 78 -9.96 3.60 -5.97
CA ALA A 78 -10.28 2.22 -6.34
C ALA A 78 -9.18 1.49 -7.13
N ASN A 79 -9.14 0.18 -6.97
CA ASN A 79 -8.33 -0.76 -7.75
C ASN A 79 -6.80 -0.53 -7.64
N CYS A 80 -6.33 0.02 -6.53
CA CYS A 80 -4.90 0.14 -6.28
C CYS A 80 -4.32 -1.20 -5.77
N THR A 81 -3.05 -1.47 -6.10
CA THR A 81 -2.32 -2.64 -5.62
C THR A 81 -1.09 -2.20 -4.83
N LEU A 82 -0.99 -2.64 -3.58
CA LEU A 82 0.17 -2.47 -2.73
C LEU A 82 0.88 -3.82 -2.61
N ALA A 83 2.04 -3.96 -3.28
CA ALA A 83 2.78 -5.22 -3.40
C ALA A 83 4.23 -5.06 -2.89
N PRO A 84 4.45 -5.11 -1.57
CA PRO A 84 5.77 -4.91 -0.97
C PRO A 84 6.66 -6.16 -1.05
N THR A 85 6.57 -6.94 -2.11
CA THR A 85 7.34 -8.18 -2.28
C THR A 85 7.61 -8.43 -3.76
N ASN A 86 8.83 -8.90 -4.08
CA ASN A 86 9.19 -9.34 -5.40
C ASN A 86 9.79 -10.75 -5.37
N HIS A 87 9.46 -11.58 -6.34
CA HIS A 87 10.11 -12.88 -6.52
C HIS A 87 11.56 -12.73 -6.99
N ALA A 88 12.44 -13.62 -6.51
CA ALA A 88 13.74 -13.84 -7.11
C ALA A 88 13.55 -14.58 -8.44
N PHE A 89 14.26 -14.16 -9.49
CA PHE A 89 14.09 -14.71 -10.85
C PHE A 89 15.38 -14.72 -11.68
N THR A 90 16.53 -14.47 -11.06
CA THR A 90 17.80 -14.27 -11.77
C THR A 90 18.46 -15.55 -12.21
N ASP A 91 18.11 -16.70 -11.66
CA ASP A 91 18.64 -17.99 -12.05
C ASP A 91 17.78 -18.61 -13.17
N PRO A 92 18.27 -18.67 -14.43
CA PRO A 92 17.49 -19.21 -15.56
C PRO A 92 17.31 -20.74 -15.49
N ASN A 93 18.07 -21.43 -14.65
CA ASN A 93 18.03 -22.88 -14.52
C ASN A 93 17.06 -23.36 -13.41
N ARG A 94 16.42 -22.43 -12.70
CA ARG A 94 15.45 -22.72 -11.66
C ARG A 94 14.10 -22.09 -11.96
N LEU A 95 13.02 -22.78 -11.62
CA LEU A 95 11.68 -22.17 -11.71
C LEU A 95 11.60 -20.95 -10.79
N ILE A 96 10.99 -19.88 -11.24
CA ILE A 96 10.84 -18.63 -10.47
C ILE A 96 10.19 -18.91 -9.10
N ARG A 97 9.15 -19.75 -9.07
CA ARG A 97 8.47 -20.15 -7.82
C ARG A 97 9.39 -20.78 -6.77
N ASP A 98 10.48 -21.39 -7.21
CA ASP A 98 11.42 -22.13 -6.32
C ASP A 98 12.61 -21.25 -5.90
N GLN A 99 12.74 -20.04 -6.44
CA GLN A 99 13.82 -19.11 -6.09
C GLN A 99 13.49 -18.26 -4.85
N GLY A 100 12.22 -18.25 -4.42
CA GLY A 100 11.78 -17.46 -3.26
C GLY A 100 11.60 -15.98 -3.57
N PHE A 101 11.91 -15.12 -2.60
CA PHE A 101 11.72 -13.68 -2.70
C PHE A 101 13.05 -12.93 -2.73
N GLN A 102 13.06 -11.77 -3.35
CA GLN A 102 14.18 -10.84 -3.27
C GLN A 102 14.27 -10.25 -1.85
N ALA A 103 15.45 -9.77 -1.49
CA ALA A 103 15.64 -9.04 -0.25
C ALA A 103 14.70 -7.83 -0.17
N SER A 104 14.12 -7.61 1.02
CA SER A 104 13.25 -6.47 1.28
C SER A 104 13.96 -5.15 1.02
N ARG A 105 13.21 -4.19 0.46
CA ARG A 105 13.63 -2.79 0.32
C ARG A 105 12.97 -1.88 1.34
N GLY A 106 12.33 -2.44 2.37
CA GLY A 106 11.70 -1.70 3.46
C GLY A 106 10.17 -1.67 3.43
N GLY A 107 9.54 -2.44 2.55
CA GLY A 107 8.08 -2.45 2.45
C GLY A 107 7.52 -1.20 1.76
N ILE A 108 6.30 -0.81 2.13
CA ILE A 108 5.62 0.38 1.63
C ILE A 108 5.29 1.29 2.81
N VAL A 109 5.68 2.56 2.71
CA VAL A 109 5.39 3.59 3.71
C VAL A 109 4.67 4.76 3.04
N ILE A 110 3.48 5.10 3.53
CA ILE A 110 2.66 6.22 3.06
C ILE A 110 2.45 7.15 4.25
N GLY A 111 2.86 8.42 4.10
CA GLY A 111 2.68 9.45 5.12
C GLY A 111 1.23 9.89 5.27
N ASP A 112 0.99 10.82 6.20
CA ASP A 112 -0.34 11.35 6.46
C ASP A 112 -0.85 12.23 5.31
N ASP A 113 -2.18 12.35 5.16
CA ASP A 113 -2.83 13.25 4.19
C ASP A 113 -2.38 13.02 2.74
N VAL A 114 -2.08 11.77 2.35
CA VAL A 114 -1.71 11.40 0.99
C VAL A 114 -2.96 11.01 0.19
N TRP A 115 -3.01 11.43 -1.07
CA TRP A 115 -4.03 10.96 -2.01
C TRP A 115 -3.39 10.12 -3.11
N ILE A 116 -3.86 8.88 -3.26
CA ILE A 116 -3.46 7.95 -4.31
C ILE A 116 -4.64 7.77 -5.27
N GLY A 117 -4.44 8.18 -6.53
CA GLY A 117 -5.40 8.02 -7.61
C GLY A 117 -5.66 6.55 -7.96
N ALA A 118 -6.76 6.28 -8.66
CA ALA A 118 -7.19 4.94 -8.99
C ALA A 118 -6.17 4.17 -9.86
N ASN A 119 -6.19 2.83 -9.76
CA ASN A 119 -5.37 1.93 -10.55
C ASN A 119 -3.85 2.13 -10.37
N CYS A 120 -3.41 2.65 -9.23
CA CYS A 120 -2.00 2.77 -8.92
C CYS A 120 -1.42 1.45 -8.42
N VAL A 121 -0.13 1.23 -8.72
CA VAL A 121 0.64 0.10 -8.20
C VAL A 121 1.82 0.63 -7.39
N LEU A 122 1.91 0.22 -6.13
CA LEU A 122 3.01 0.54 -5.23
C LEU A 122 3.84 -0.72 -4.99
N LEU A 123 5.14 -0.62 -5.24
CA LEU A 123 6.07 -1.74 -5.11
C LEU A 123 6.93 -1.62 -3.84
N ASP A 124 7.62 -2.70 -3.49
CA ASP A 124 8.54 -2.76 -2.36
C ASP A 124 9.60 -1.63 -2.41
N GLY A 125 9.79 -0.95 -1.28
CA GLY A 125 10.65 0.21 -1.15
C GLY A 125 10.00 1.55 -1.54
N THR A 126 8.67 1.59 -1.72
CA THR A 126 7.93 2.84 -1.92
C THR A 126 7.79 3.60 -0.61
N MET A 127 8.22 4.87 -0.61
CA MET A 127 8.06 5.80 0.50
C MET A 127 7.42 7.09 -0.01
N ILE A 128 6.21 7.40 0.44
CA ILE A 128 5.47 8.60 0.03
C ILE A 128 5.38 9.56 1.21
N GLY A 129 5.96 10.74 1.07
CA GLY A 129 5.91 11.78 2.09
C GLY A 129 4.51 12.36 2.27
N ALA A 130 4.24 12.86 3.49
CA ALA A 130 2.94 13.42 3.86
C ALA A 130 2.45 14.52 2.89
N GLY A 131 1.15 14.61 2.71
CA GLY A 131 0.52 15.63 1.87
C GLY A 131 0.73 15.46 0.37
N SER A 132 1.35 14.37 -0.09
CA SER A 132 1.64 14.13 -1.49
C SER A 132 0.42 13.60 -2.25
N VAL A 133 0.43 13.76 -3.57
CA VAL A 133 -0.63 13.30 -4.48
C VAL A 133 -0.04 12.43 -5.58
N ILE A 134 -0.65 11.28 -5.79
CA ILE A 134 -0.28 10.35 -6.85
C ILE A 134 -1.40 10.31 -7.90
N GLY A 135 -1.06 10.66 -9.13
CA GLY A 135 -2.00 10.59 -10.25
C GLY A 135 -2.41 9.15 -10.56
N ALA A 136 -3.64 8.98 -11.05
CA ALA A 136 -4.17 7.66 -11.40
C ALA A 136 -3.28 6.89 -12.40
N ALA A 137 -3.37 5.56 -12.40
CA ALA A 137 -2.63 4.64 -13.27
C ALA A 137 -1.09 4.78 -13.16
N SER A 138 -0.59 5.12 -11.98
CA SER A 138 0.84 5.29 -11.73
C SER A 138 1.50 4.07 -11.12
N LEU A 139 2.76 3.84 -11.47
CA LEU A 139 3.63 2.83 -10.86
C LEU A 139 4.68 3.52 -9.99
N LEU A 140 4.67 3.25 -8.69
CA LEU A 140 5.59 3.84 -7.73
C LEU A 140 6.60 2.84 -7.22
N ARG A 141 7.83 3.33 -7.12
CA ARG A 141 8.97 2.68 -6.48
C ARG A 141 9.98 3.74 -6.04
N GLY A 142 10.47 3.64 -4.81
CA GLY A 142 11.39 4.61 -4.24
C GLY A 142 10.67 5.75 -3.51
N THR A 143 11.37 6.85 -3.26
CA THR A 143 10.93 7.90 -2.35
C THR A 143 10.36 9.10 -3.08
N LEU A 144 9.17 9.54 -2.67
CA LEU A 144 8.56 10.82 -3.02
C LEU A 144 8.57 11.72 -1.78
N PRO A 145 9.20 12.91 -1.82
CA PRO A 145 9.18 13.83 -0.69
C PRO A 145 7.79 14.36 -0.35
N PRO A 146 7.58 14.93 0.87
CA PRO A 146 6.29 15.49 1.26
C PRO A 146 5.79 16.59 0.31
N TYR A 147 4.47 16.64 0.13
CA TYR A 147 3.74 17.65 -0.67
C TYR A 147 4.04 17.64 -2.18
N PHE A 148 4.67 16.60 -2.71
CA PHE A 148 4.89 16.50 -4.15
C PHE A 148 3.72 15.81 -4.87
N LEU A 149 3.59 16.15 -6.16
CA LEU A 149 2.71 15.48 -7.10
C LEU A 149 3.54 14.60 -8.00
N ALA A 150 3.18 13.33 -8.12
CA ALA A 150 3.83 12.39 -9.03
C ALA A 150 2.80 11.64 -9.86
N ALA A 151 3.15 11.30 -11.10
CA ALA A 151 2.29 10.50 -11.97
C ALA A 151 3.10 9.77 -13.05
N GLY A 152 2.55 8.69 -13.57
CA GLY A 152 3.06 7.94 -14.71
C GLY A 152 3.58 6.55 -14.36
N THR A 153 4.06 5.83 -15.38
CA THR A 153 4.57 4.45 -15.29
C THR A 153 5.92 4.36 -16.00
N PRO A 154 7.06 4.50 -15.28
CA PRO A 154 7.17 4.78 -13.86
C PRO A 154 6.73 6.21 -13.47
N ALA A 155 6.29 6.38 -12.22
CA ALA A 155 5.89 7.68 -11.71
C ALA A 155 7.07 8.63 -11.61
N THR A 156 6.87 9.85 -12.07
CA THR A 156 7.83 10.95 -11.97
C THR A 156 7.17 12.18 -11.37
N VAL A 157 7.97 13.03 -10.73
CA VAL A 157 7.49 14.29 -10.15
C VAL A 157 6.90 15.18 -11.25
N ARG A 158 5.70 15.71 -11.01
CA ARG A 158 4.95 16.60 -11.90
C ARG A 158 4.78 18.01 -11.35
N GLY A 159 5.01 18.16 -10.06
CA GLY A 159 4.83 19.43 -9.39
C GLY A 159 4.81 19.26 -7.87
N TRP A 160 4.29 20.25 -7.22
CA TRP A 160 4.24 20.40 -5.79
C TRP A 160 2.86 20.89 -5.36
N ARG A 161 2.32 20.32 -4.28
CA ARG A 161 1.01 20.69 -3.74
C ARG A 161 1.09 22.11 -3.16
N GLY A 162 0.25 23.02 -3.62
CA GLY A 162 0.30 24.45 -3.27
C GLY A 162 0.83 25.34 -4.41
N GLN A 163 1.38 24.76 -5.45
CA GLN A 163 1.70 25.49 -6.66
C GLN A 163 0.40 25.77 -7.44
N GLN A 164 0.00 27.04 -7.55
CA GLN A 164 -1.09 27.42 -8.46
C GLN A 164 -0.67 27.10 -9.91
N ARG A 165 -1.57 26.44 -10.64
CA ARG A 165 -1.40 26.16 -12.07
C ARG A 165 -1.80 27.40 -12.87
#